data_53b936986a67000c3c5fd3920b352ca4
#
_entry.id   53b936986a67000c3c5fd3920b352ca4
#
_cell.length_a   1.000
_cell.length_b   1.000
_cell.length_c   1.000
_cell.angle_alpha   90.00
_cell.angle_beta   90.00
_cell.angle_gamma   90.00
#
_symmetry.space_group_name_H-M   'P 1'
#
loop_
_entity.id
_entity.type
_entity.pdbx_description
1 polymer ?
#
loop_
_entity_poly.entity_id
_entity_poly.type
_entity_poly.pdbx_seq_one_letter_code
_entity_poly.pdbx_strand_id
1 'polypeptide(L)'
;MYIMPTRKAVFDIVDAERDDQNQNLPETPFELFDWLNFIDDHLLRARTAGTRVEATDELRNLTACAVAAMEQYGVRRRNGDNITDAPTNMAKLSRLLSDLDESQYSTQEVPNKQDTDDEYSGPPNDGEYRDDDE
;
A
#
# COMPACT_ATOMS: atom_id res chain seq x y z
N MET A 1 12.70 -35.45 16.14
CA MET A 1 11.24 -35.28 15.93
C MET A 1 10.91 -33.80 16.01
N TYR A 2 10.47 -33.24 14.91
CA TYR A 2 10.06 -31.82 14.89
C TYR A 2 8.63 -31.75 15.44
N ILE A 3 8.46 -31.12 16.59
CA ILE A 3 7.12 -30.87 17.16
C ILE A 3 6.62 -29.56 16.59
N MET A 4 5.59 -29.61 15.75
CA MET A 4 4.95 -28.40 15.23
C MET A 4 4.20 -27.70 16.38
N PRO A 5 4.37 -26.37 16.53
CA PRO A 5 3.59 -25.64 17.50
C PRO A 5 2.09 -25.66 17.14
N THR A 6 1.25 -25.62 18.14
CA THR A 6 -0.19 -25.50 17.91
C THR A 6 -0.53 -24.11 17.37
N ARG A 7 -1.64 -23.98 16.66
CA ARG A 7 -2.13 -22.68 16.18
C ARG A 7 -2.27 -21.69 17.34
N LYS A 8 -2.81 -22.13 18.47
CA LYS A 8 -2.95 -21.28 19.66
C LYS A 8 -1.59 -20.75 20.13
N ALA A 9 -0.59 -21.60 20.24
CA ALA A 9 0.75 -21.21 20.64
C ALA A 9 1.36 -20.17 19.68
N VAL A 10 1.12 -20.28 18.38
CA VAL A 10 1.56 -19.30 17.39
C VAL A 10 0.87 -17.96 17.61
N PHE A 11 -0.45 -17.96 17.81
CA PHE A 11 -1.17 -16.71 18.09
C PHE A 11 -0.76 -16.06 19.41
N ASP A 12 -0.52 -16.83 20.46
CA ASP A 12 -0.03 -16.32 21.73
C ASP A 12 1.33 -15.59 21.57
N ILE A 13 2.21 -16.12 20.71
CA ILE A 13 3.50 -15.49 20.40
C ILE A 13 3.31 -14.20 19.58
N VAL A 14 2.43 -14.18 18.61
CA VAL A 14 2.11 -12.98 17.81
C VAL A 14 1.48 -11.90 18.69
N ASP A 15 0.61 -12.30 19.60
CA ASP A 15 -0.04 -11.39 20.56
C ASP A 15 0.99 -10.72 21.49
N ALA A 16 1.93 -11.50 22.03
CA ALA A 16 3.04 -10.96 22.82
C ALA A 16 3.93 -9.99 22.02
N GLU A 17 4.25 -10.29 20.78
CA GLU A 17 5.01 -9.38 19.91
C GLU A 17 4.22 -8.10 19.62
N ARG A 18 2.91 -8.22 19.47
CA ARG A 18 2.04 -7.08 19.26
C ARG A 18 1.99 -6.15 20.47
N ASP A 19 2.01 -6.71 21.68
CA ASP A 19 2.10 -5.96 22.93
C ASP A 19 3.44 -5.21 23.04
N ASP A 20 4.54 -5.86 22.70
CA ASP A 20 5.85 -5.23 22.66
C ASP A 20 5.92 -4.07 21.66
N GLN A 21 5.33 -4.23 20.49
CA GLN A 21 5.23 -3.17 19.50
C GLN A 21 4.40 -1.99 20.02
N ASN A 22 3.30 -2.24 20.73
CA ASN A 22 2.47 -1.20 21.33
C ASN A 22 3.22 -0.31 22.30
N GLN A 23 4.17 -0.86 23.05
CA GLN A 23 4.96 -0.10 24.01
C GLN A 23 5.91 0.90 23.34
N ASN A 24 6.24 0.67 22.08
CA ASN A 24 7.20 1.44 21.31
C ASN A 24 6.56 2.30 20.20
N LEU A 25 5.23 2.36 20.17
CA LEU A 25 4.54 3.17 19.15
C LEU A 25 4.73 4.67 19.41
N PRO A 26 4.91 5.49 18.37
CA PRO A 26 4.92 6.94 18.50
C PRO A 26 3.52 7.46 18.88
N GLU A 27 3.47 8.67 19.45
CA GLU A 27 2.20 9.33 19.79
C GLU A 27 1.31 9.55 18.57
N THR A 28 1.92 9.79 17.41
CA THR A 28 1.20 9.89 16.13
C THR A 28 1.01 8.51 15.54
N PRO A 29 -0.23 8.07 15.30
CA PRO A 29 -0.47 6.76 14.71
C PRO A 29 0.14 6.67 13.31
N PHE A 30 0.65 5.49 12.98
CA PHE A 30 1.12 5.19 11.63
C PHE A 30 -0.05 5.16 10.64
N GLU A 31 0.21 5.57 9.41
CA GLU A 31 -0.71 5.38 8.31
C GLU A 31 -0.68 3.94 7.80
N LEU A 32 -1.70 3.53 7.08
CA LEU A 32 -1.75 2.18 6.50
C LEU A 32 -0.53 1.90 5.63
N PHE A 33 -0.08 2.88 4.88
CA PHE A 33 1.08 2.76 4.02
C PHE A 33 2.39 2.51 4.80
N ASP A 34 2.53 3.12 5.97
CA ASP A 34 3.66 2.86 6.85
C ASP A 34 3.68 1.40 7.34
N TRP A 35 2.52 0.88 7.73
CA TRP A 35 2.39 -0.53 8.10
C TRP A 35 2.73 -1.48 6.95
N LEU A 36 2.31 -1.17 5.74
CA LEU A 36 2.66 -1.96 4.56
C LEU A 36 4.16 -1.94 4.27
N ASN A 37 4.82 -0.80 4.45
CA ASN A 37 6.27 -0.69 4.32
C ASN A 37 7.01 -1.53 5.37
N PHE A 38 6.56 -1.54 6.61
CA PHE A 38 7.15 -2.40 7.64
C PHE A 38 6.99 -3.88 7.31
N ILE A 39 5.83 -4.27 6.80
CA ILE A 39 5.57 -5.64 6.34
C ILE A 39 6.51 -6.02 5.20
N ASP A 40 6.70 -5.16 4.22
CA ASP A 40 7.62 -5.38 3.11
C ASP A 40 9.06 -5.53 3.59
N ASP A 41 9.51 -4.71 4.53
CA ASP A 41 10.85 -4.80 5.11
C ASP A 41 11.07 -6.14 5.84
N HIS A 42 10.13 -6.56 6.66
CA HIS A 42 10.20 -7.84 7.35
C HIS A 42 10.13 -9.02 6.37
N LEU A 43 9.33 -8.92 5.32
CA LEU A 43 9.26 -9.94 4.28
C LEU A 43 10.60 -10.08 3.55
N LEU A 44 11.24 -8.97 3.21
CA LEU A 44 12.57 -8.97 2.60
C LEU A 44 13.62 -9.62 3.51
N ARG A 45 13.61 -9.27 4.80
CA ARG A 45 14.51 -9.86 5.80
C ARG A 45 14.27 -11.35 5.97
N ALA A 46 13.01 -11.79 5.99
CA ALA A 46 12.68 -13.20 6.06
C ALA A 46 13.21 -13.97 4.83
N ARG A 47 13.12 -13.40 3.64
CA ARG A 47 13.62 -14.02 2.40
C ARG A 47 15.13 -14.09 2.33
N THR A 48 15.83 -13.14 2.94
CA THR A 48 17.29 -13.04 2.92
C THR A 48 17.94 -13.59 4.19
N ALA A 49 17.15 -14.11 5.13
CA ALA A 49 17.64 -14.67 6.37
C ALA A 49 18.57 -15.86 6.13
N GLY A 50 19.65 -15.94 6.92
CA GLY A 50 20.62 -17.02 6.82
C GLY A 50 20.16 -18.33 7.43
N THR A 51 19.19 -18.27 8.33
CA THR A 51 18.66 -19.41 9.05
C THR A 51 17.13 -19.43 9.07
N ARG A 52 16.57 -20.63 9.28
CA ARG A 52 15.11 -20.76 9.46
C ARG A 52 14.61 -19.99 10.67
N VAL A 53 15.38 -19.95 11.75
CA VAL A 53 14.99 -19.25 12.97
C VAL A 53 14.87 -17.76 12.70
N GLU A 54 15.86 -17.14 12.08
CA GLU A 54 15.81 -15.73 11.68
C GLU A 54 14.62 -15.45 10.75
N ALA A 55 14.38 -16.31 9.77
CA ALA A 55 13.24 -16.16 8.86
C ALA A 55 11.89 -16.20 9.60
N THR A 56 11.75 -17.10 10.58
CA THR A 56 10.51 -17.22 11.38
C THR A 56 10.36 -16.08 12.38
N ASP A 57 11.45 -15.53 12.91
CA ASP A 57 11.41 -14.32 13.73
C ASP A 57 10.90 -13.10 12.93
N GLU A 58 11.36 -12.94 11.70
CA GLU A 58 10.85 -11.89 10.82
C GLU A 58 9.38 -12.12 10.42
N LEU A 59 8.95 -13.36 10.24
CA LEU A 59 7.53 -13.67 10.03
C LEU A 59 6.66 -13.32 11.24
N ARG A 60 7.14 -13.55 12.46
CA ARG A 60 6.46 -13.11 13.68
C ARG A 60 6.26 -11.59 13.67
N ASN A 61 7.32 -10.85 13.41
CA ASN A 61 7.31 -9.38 13.39
C ASN A 61 6.37 -8.86 12.29
N LEU A 62 6.44 -9.43 11.10
CA LEU A 62 5.56 -9.12 9.97
C LEU A 62 4.09 -9.37 10.34
N THR A 63 3.80 -10.51 10.95
CA THR A 63 2.43 -10.87 11.35
C THR A 63 1.89 -9.89 12.39
N ALA A 64 2.70 -9.51 13.37
CA ALA A 64 2.32 -8.51 14.37
C ALA A 64 2.04 -7.13 13.73
N CYS A 65 2.83 -6.70 12.75
CA CYS A 65 2.56 -5.48 11.97
C CYS A 65 1.23 -5.58 11.20
N ALA A 66 0.94 -6.73 10.61
CA ALA A 66 -0.31 -6.96 9.90
C ALA A 66 -1.52 -6.93 10.86
N VAL A 67 -1.39 -7.52 12.04
CA VAL A 67 -2.42 -7.45 13.11
C VAL A 67 -2.63 -6.00 13.53
N ALA A 68 -1.56 -5.23 13.78
CA ALA A 68 -1.64 -3.83 14.14
C ALA A 68 -2.37 -2.98 13.09
N ALA A 69 -2.08 -3.19 11.82
CA ALA A 69 -2.78 -2.53 10.73
C ALA A 69 -4.27 -2.87 10.71
N MET A 70 -4.62 -4.13 10.90
CA MET A 70 -6.02 -4.58 10.97
C MET A 70 -6.75 -4.05 12.21
N GLU A 71 -6.08 -3.93 13.35
CA GLU A 71 -6.64 -3.29 14.56
C GLU A 71 -6.96 -1.81 14.31
N GLN A 72 -6.07 -1.12 13.61
CA GLN A 72 -6.19 0.30 13.36
C GLN A 72 -7.22 0.62 12.26
N TYR A 73 -7.27 -0.16 11.19
CA TYR A 73 -8.09 0.11 10.00
C TYR A 73 -9.29 -0.82 9.85
N GLY A 74 -9.40 -1.81 10.71
CA GLY A 74 -10.44 -2.82 10.65
C GLY A 74 -10.11 -3.98 9.71
N VAL A 75 -10.88 -5.04 9.85
CA VAL A 75 -10.77 -6.23 9.02
C VAL A 75 -12.15 -6.76 8.68
N ARG A 76 -12.33 -7.21 7.44
CA ARG A 76 -13.57 -7.79 6.98
C ARG A 76 -13.53 -9.31 7.08
N ARG A 77 -14.59 -9.90 7.59
CA ARG A 77 -14.77 -11.36 7.52
C ARG A 77 -14.97 -11.81 6.07
N ARG A 78 -14.58 -13.04 5.77
CA ARG A 78 -14.72 -13.61 4.41
C ARG A 78 -16.18 -13.66 3.94
N ASN A 79 -17.14 -13.80 4.85
CA ASN A 79 -18.58 -13.77 4.55
C ASN A 79 -19.17 -12.36 4.34
N GLY A 80 -18.35 -11.34 4.38
CA GLY A 80 -18.73 -9.95 4.15
C GLY A 80 -19.12 -9.16 5.41
N ASP A 81 -19.21 -9.80 6.57
CA ASP A 81 -19.47 -9.10 7.82
C ASP A 81 -18.23 -8.29 8.23
N ASN A 82 -18.41 -7.01 8.45
CA ASN A 82 -17.34 -6.17 9.00
C ASN A 82 -17.25 -6.39 10.51
N ILE A 83 -16.07 -6.73 11.00
CA ILE A 83 -15.78 -6.57 12.42
C ILE A 83 -15.45 -5.09 12.62
N THR A 84 -16.46 -4.31 12.89
CA THR A 84 -16.32 -2.88 13.18
C THR A 84 -16.36 -2.64 14.68
N ASP A 85 -15.36 -3.11 15.39
CA ASP A 85 -15.01 -2.55 16.69
C ASP A 85 -14.01 -1.37 16.51
N ALA A 86 -13.78 -0.95 15.27
CA ALA A 86 -12.97 0.22 14.97
C ALA A 86 -13.64 1.47 15.58
N PRO A 87 -12.87 2.34 16.27
CA PRO A 87 -13.39 3.60 16.81
C PRO A 87 -14.12 4.39 15.72
N THR A 88 -15.23 5.02 16.05
CA THR A 88 -16.11 5.77 15.13
C THR A 88 -15.36 6.78 14.26
N ASN A 89 -14.20 7.25 14.72
CA ASN A 89 -13.33 8.16 13.99
C ASN A 89 -12.64 7.50 12.79
N MET A 90 -12.33 6.21 12.87
CA MET A 90 -11.73 5.45 11.77
C MET A 90 -12.75 5.13 10.68
N ALA A 91 -14.00 4.86 11.05
CA ALA A 91 -15.08 4.68 10.08
C ALA A 91 -15.34 5.97 9.28
N LYS A 92 -15.23 7.13 9.91
CA LYS A 92 -15.33 8.44 9.23
C LYS A 92 -14.17 8.69 8.29
N LEU A 93 -12.93 8.34 8.70
CA LEU A 93 -11.75 8.48 7.87
C LEU A 93 -11.82 7.56 6.64
N SER A 94 -12.27 6.33 6.82
CA SER A 94 -12.47 5.38 5.74
C SER A 94 -13.51 5.87 4.71
N ARG A 95 -14.60 6.50 5.16
CA ARG A 95 -15.59 7.13 4.27
C ARG A 95 -15.02 8.32 3.52
N LEU A 96 -14.24 9.17 4.20
CA LEU A 96 -13.57 10.31 3.57
C LEU A 96 -12.58 9.88 2.49
N LEU A 97 -11.84 8.80 2.70
CA LEU A 97 -10.94 8.23 1.70
C LEU A 97 -11.70 7.64 0.51
N SER A 98 -12.85 7.00 0.73
CA SER A 98 -13.72 6.51 -0.36
C SER A 98 -14.31 7.66 -1.17
N ASP A 99 -14.75 8.73 -0.52
CA ASP A 99 -15.29 9.92 -1.18
C ASP A 99 -14.22 10.67 -1.97
N LEU A 100 -12.98 10.68 -1.50
CA LEU A 100 -11.84 11.25 -2.24
C LEU A 100 -11.51 10.45 -3.49
N ASP A 101 -11.59 9.13 -3.45
CA ASP A 101 -11.38 8.27 -4.61
C ASP A 101 -12.47 8.52 -5.68
N GLU A 102 -13.73 8.65 -5.29
CA GLU A 102 -14.83 8.99 -6.20
C GLU A 102 -14.67 10.39 -6.80
N SER A 103 -14.22 11.37 -6.03
CA SER A 103 -13.99 12.73 -6.53
C SER A 103 -12.81 12.82 -7.49
N GLN A 104 -11.79 11.99 -7.36
CA GLN A 104 -10.68 11.93 -8.30
C GLN A 104 -11.08 11.34 -9.66
N TYR A 105 -12.03 10.42 -9.68
CA TYR A 105 -12.55 9.87 -10.93
C TYR A 105 -13.50 10.84 -11.64
N SER A 106 -14.21 11.70 -10.93
CA SER A 106 -15.12 12.70 -11.54
C SER A 106 -14.38 13.93 -12.08
N THR A 107 -13.15 14.20 -11.67
CA THR A 107 -12.34 15.33 -12.17
C THR A 107 -11.49 14.97 -13.37
N GLN A 108 -11.50 13.72 -13.81
CA GLN A 108 -10.89 13.30 -15.06
C GLN A 108 -11.89 13.29 -16.25
N GLU A 109 -12.82 14.18 -16.27
CA GLU A 109 -13.19 14.71 -17.56
C GLU A 109 -11.97 15.49 -18.05
N VAL A 110 -11.11 14.78 -18.74
CA VAL A 110 -10.17 15.42 -19.66
C VAL A 110 -11.05 16.36 -20.45
N PRO A 111 -10.89 17.70 -20.34
CA PRO A 111 -11.53 18.54 -21.31
C PRO A 111 -11.11 17.96 -22.63
N ASN A 112 -12.07 17.49 -23.38
CA ASN A 112 -11.85 17.12 -24.73
C ASN A 112 -11.18 18.36 -25.31
N LYS A 113 -9.89 18.36 -25.39
CA LYS A 113 -9.20 19.23 -26.29
C LYS A 113 -9.70 18.77 -27.62
N GLN A 114 -10.86 19.30 -27.94
CA GLN A 114 -11.16 19.45 -29.34
C GLN A 114 -9.91 20.04 -29.90
N ASP A 115 -9.27 19.13 -30.54
CA ASP A 115 -8.27 19.42 -31.47
C ASP A 115 -8.28 20.89 -31.74
N THR A 116 -7.40 21.59 -31.11
CA THR A 116 -6.83 22.66 -31.84
C THR A 116 -6.40 21.93 -33.09
N ASP A 117 -7.18 22.10 -34.14
CA ASP A 117 -6.68 21.93 -35.46
C ASP A 117 -5.49 22.85 -35.56
N ASP A 118 -4.41 22.40 -34.96
CA ASP A 118 -3.12 22.82 -35.35
C ASP A 118 -3.00 22.29 -36.76
N GLU A 119 -3.60 23.02 -37.67
CA GLU A 119 -3.05 23.07 -38.98
C GLU A 119 -1.58 23.41 -38.80
N TYR A 120 -0.81 22.39 -38.51
CA TYR A 120 0.58 22.46 -38.71
C TYR A 120 0.76 22.56 -40.22
N SER A 121 0.50 23.74 -40.74
CA SER A 121 1.04 24.14 -42.00
C SER A 121 2.54 24.22 -41.78
N GLY A 122 3.22 23.12 -41.98
CA GLY A 122 4.65 23.12 -42.03
C GLY A 122 5.13 24.20 -42.98
N PRO A 123 6.22 24.88 -42.67
CA PRO A 123 6.78 25.86 -43.57
C PRO A 123 6.91 25.23 -44.95
N PRO A 124 6.49 25.92 -45.99
CA PRO A 124 6.67 25.40 -47.34
C PRO A 124 8.13 25.06 -47.46
N ASN A 125 8.39 23.84 -47.83
CA ASN A 125 9.73 23.39 -48.09
C ASN A 125 10.12 23.99 -49.46
N ASP A 126 10.50 25.24 -49.43
CA ASP A 126 11.12 25.89 -50.56
C ASP A 126 12.53 25.32 -50.71
N GLY A 127 12.57 24.08 -51.09
CA GLY A 127 13.77 23.45 -51.58
C GLY A 127 14.10 24.01 -52.95
N GLU A 128 14.51 25.27 -53.00
CA GLU A 128 15.30 25.72 -54.11
C GLU A 128 16.68 25.05 -54.01
N TYR A 129 16.74 23.88 -54.59
CA TYR A 129 17.99 23.36 -55.02
C TYR A 129 18.42 24.23 -56.23
N ARG A 130 19.29 25.18 -55.96
CA ARG A 130 20.07 25.77 -57.02
C ARG A 130 21.21 24.80 -57.32
N ASP A 131 21.04 24.11 -58.41
CA ASP A 131 22.12 23.51 -59.13
C ASP A 131 22.92 24.67 -59.71
N ASP A 132 23.96 25.08 -59.05
CA ASP A 132 25.02 25.84 -59.69
C ASP A 132 26.05 24.83 -60.18
N ASP A 133 25.79 24.37 -61.40
CA ASP A 133 26.82 23.81 -62.23
C ASP A 133 27.76 24.95 -62.69
N GLU A 134 28.97 24.86 -62.20
CA GLU A 134 30.19 25.16 -62.95
C GLU A 134 31.35 24.47 -62.35
#